data_b20db1951baf62c181ecb67b654e9261
#
_entry.id   b20db1951baf62c181ecb67b654e9261
#
_cell.length_a   1.000
_cell.length_b   1.000
_cell.length_c   1.000
_cell.angle_alpha   90.00
_cell.angle_beta   90.00
_cell.angle_gamma   90.00
#
_symmetry.space_group_name_H-M   'P 1'
#
loop_
_entity.id
_entity.type
_entity.pdbx_description
1 polymer ?
#
loop_
_entity_poly.entity_id
_entity_poly.type
_entity_poly.pdbx_seq_one_letter_code
_entity_poly.pdbx_strand_id
1 'polypeptide(L)'
;MKEYGTLISVHFPRWLYWVIPINYLLIGFNCFELYLLFIPLAGFLILATWRVLVGDTSGFLHTVSAIFWGWIMTVFALSHAAWLLMLPTINIQGGALLVLFLLALTESNDIAQYLWGKSCGRRKVVPKVSPGKTLEGLMGGVITTMIASLIIGPLLTPLNTLQALLAGLLIGISGFCGDVVMSAIKRDVGVKDSGKLLPGHGGLLDRIDSLIFTAPVFFYFIRYCCY
;
A
#
# COMPACT_ATOMS: atom_id res chain seq x y z
N MET A 1 -3.84 4.59 10.47
CA MET A 1 -5.24 4.77 10.91
C MET A 1 -5.54 6.15 11.50
N LYS A 2 -4.89 6.62 12.57
CA LYS A 2 -5.19 7.94 13.16
C LYS A 2 -5.06 9.08 12.14
N GLU A 3 -3.96 9.14 11.41
CA GLU A 3 -3.73 10.17 10.39
C GLU A 3 -4.79 10.14 9.29
N TYR A 4 -5.17 8.95 8.82
CA TYR A 4 -6.25 8.80 7.86
C TYR A 4 -7.60 9.27 8.42
N GLY A 5 -7.95 8.91 9.66
CA GLY A 5 -9.16 9.41 10.32
C GLY A 5 -9.20 10.93 10.43
N THR A 6 -8.07 11.56 10.77
CA THR A 6 -7.94 13.03 10.79
C THR A 6 -8.11 13.62 9.40
N LEU A 7 -7.52 12.99 8.39
CA LEU A 7 -7.60 13.42 6.99
C LEU A 7 -9.04 13.48 6.49
N ILE A 8 -9.83 12.43 6.72
CA ILE A 8 -11.23 12.34 6.26
C ILE A 8 -12.25 12.94 7.25
N SER A 9 -11.78 13.55 8.36
CA SER A 9 -12.63 14.10 9.43
C SER A 9 -13.61 13.09 10.04
N VAL A 10 -13.25 11.80 10.07
CA VAL A 10 -14.05 10.72 10.64
C VAL A 10 -13.36 10.15 11.88
N HIS A 11 -14.10 10.08 12.99
CA HIS A 11 -13.59 9.50 14.23
C HIS A 11 -13.69 7.97 14.18
N PHE A 12 -12.55 7.32 14.28
CA PHE A 12 -12.51 5.88 14.44
C PHE A 12 -12.88 5.48 15.87
N PRO A 13 -13.79 4.51 16.07
CA PRO A 13 -14.10 4.00 17.39
C PRO A 13 -12.85 3.40 18.05
N ARG A 14 -12.69 3.59 19.37
CA ARG A 14 -11.48 3.16 20.09
C ARG A 14 -11.22 1.66 19.99
N TRP A 15 -12.25 0.84 19.95
CA TRP A 15 -12.11 -0.61 19.82
C TRP A 15 -11.48 -1.03 18.49
N LEU A 16 -11.60 -0.21 17.44
CA LEU A 16 -11.02 -0.50 16.11
C LEU A 16 -9.49 -0.61 16.16
N TYR A 17 -8.84 0.12 17.06
CA TYR A 17 -7.38 0.05 17.20
C TYR A 17 -6.89 -1.30 17.73
N TRP A 18 -7.75 -2.11 18.37
CA TRP A 18 -7.41 -3.46 18.81
C TRP A 18 -7.21 -4.44 17.65
N VAL A 19 -7.70 -4.11 16.47
CA VAL A 19 -7.47 -4.92 15.27
C VAL A 19 -5.97 -4.97 14.90
N ILE A 20 -5.22 -3.90 15.18
CA ILE A 20 -3.79 -3.85 14.88
C ILE A 20 -3.03 -4.94 15.66
N PRO A 21 -3.07 -5.03 17.00
CA PRO A 21 -2.40 -6.10 17.71
C PRO A 21 -2.93 -7.48 17.34
N ILE A 22 -4.25 -7.66 17.11
CA ILE A 22 -4.82 -8.93 16.64
C ILE A 22 -4.21 -9.33 15.30
N ASN A 23 -4.10 -8.40 14.36
CA ASN A 23 -3.49 -8.65 13.06
C ASN A 23 -2.03 -9.13 13.20
N TYR A 24 -1.22 -8.46 14.04
CA TYR A 24 0.17 -8.86 14.28
C TYR A 24 0.29 -10.20 15.03
N LEU A 25 -0.66 -10.54 15.90
CA LEU A 25 -0.73 -11.87 16.51
C LEU A 25 -0.99 -12.94 15.44
N LEU A 26 -1.93 -12.71 14.52
CA LEU A 26 -2.19 -13.64 13.41
C LEU A 26 -0.94 -13.85 12.53
N ILE A 27 -0.18 -12.78 12.28
CA ILE A 27 1.10 -12.87 11.56
C ILE A 27 2.10 -13.69 12.38
N GLY A 28 2.29 -13.39 13.65
CA GLY A 28 3.23 -14.08 14.54
C GLY A 28 2.94 -15.58 14.69
N PHE A 29 1.67 -15.99 14.69
CA PHE A 29 1.25 -17.39 14.70
C PHE A 29 1.17 -18.01 13.29
N ASN A 30 1.54 -17.29 12.25
CA ASN A 30 1.47 -17.70 10.84
C ASN A 30 0.07 -18.19 10.40
N CYS A 31 -0.99 -17.57 10.94
CA CYS A 31 -2.40 -17.91 10.66
C CYS A 31 -2.90 -17.15 9.42
N PHE A 32 -2.29 -17.38 8.23
CA PHE A 32 -2.57 -16.62 7.02
C PHE A 32 -4.02 -16.72 6.53
N GLU A 33 -4.60 -17.92 6.53
CA GLU A 33 -5.97 -18.14 6.08
C GLU A 33 -6.98 -17.40 6.99
N LEU A 34 -6.73 -17.44 8.30
CA LEU A 34 -7.55 -16.72 9.27
C LEU A 34 -7.40 -15.19 9.09
N TYR A 35 -6.19 -14.71 8.81
CA TYR A 35 -5.95 -13.31 8.51
C TYR A 35 -6.72 -12.85 7.26
N LEU A 36 -6.65 -13.61 6.16
CA LEU A 36 -7.35 -13.29 4.91
C LEU A 36 -8.87 -13.20 5.08
N LEU A 37 -9.44 -14.08 5.87
CA LEU A 37 -10.87 -14.11 6.12
C LEU A 37 -11.27 -13.09 7.19
N PHE A 38 -10.58 -13.11 8.33
CA PHE A 38 -11.00 -12.37 9.52
C PHE A 38 -10.86 -10.86 9.34
N ILE A 39 -9.72 -10.38 8.81
CA ILE A 39 -9.48 -8.93 8.77
C ILE A 39 -10.48 -8.19 7.86
N PRO A 40 -10.73 -8.59 6.59
CA PRO A 40 -11.73 -7.91 5.76
C PRO A 40 -13.16 -8.17 6.22
N LEU A 41 -13.50 -9.42 6.55
CA LEU A 41 -14.86 -9.80 6.92
C LEU A 41 -15.28 -9.19 8.25
N ALA A 42 -14.43 -9.29 9.27
CA ALA A 42 -14.69 -8.65 10.56
C ALA A 42 -14.83 -7.12 10.41
N GLY A 43 -13.96 -6.49 9.61
CA GLY A 43 -14.09 -5.08 9.29
C GLY A 43 -15.44 -4.72 8.71
N PHE A 44 -15.87 -5.47 7.70
CA PHE A 44 -17.16 -5.24 7.04
C PHE A 44 -18.35 -5.44 8.00
N LEU A 45 -18.41 -6.58 8.68
CA LEU A 45 -19.55 -6.92 9.53
C LEU A 45 -19.62 -6.10 10.82
N ILE A 46 -18.48 -5.97 11.53
CA ILE A 46 -18.45 -5.30 12.83
C ILE A 46 -18.67 -3.80 12.68
N LEU A 47 -18.09 -3.15 11.67
CA LEU A 47 -18.27 -1.71 11.47
C LEU A 47 -19.72 -1.36 11.13
N ALA A 48 -20.34 -2.12 10.22
CA ALA A 48 -21.73 -1.91 9.84
C ALA A 48 -22.68 -2.13 11.05
N THR A 49 -22.50 -3.25 11.74
CA THR A 49 -23.33 -3.59 12.94
C THR A 49 -23.14 -2.57 14.06
N TRP A 50 -21.89 -2.18 14.34
CA TRP A 50 -21.59 -1.17 15.37
C TRP A 50 -22.31 0.16 15.08
N ARG A 51 -22.28 0.62 13.83
CA ARG A 51 -22.93 1.88 13.45
C ARG A 51 -24.45 1.84 13.64
N VAL A 52 -25.08 0.70 13.32
CA VAL A 52 -26.51 0.47 13.56
C VAL A 52 -26.83 0.47 15.06
N LEU A 53 -26.02 -0.21 15.89
CA LEU A 53 -26.22 -0.29 17.33
C LEU A 53 -26.05 1.08 18.04
N VAL A 54 -25.20 1.94 17.53
CA VAL A 54 -25.06 3.33 18.03
C VAL A 54 -26.26 4.19 17.66
N GLY A 55 -27.12 3.74 16.73
CA GLY A 55 -28.36 4.43 16.34
C GLY A 55 -28.18 5.65 15.44
N ASP A 56 -26.95 5.89 14.95
CA ASP A 56 -26.67 7.01 14.07
C ASP A 56 -26.68 6.54 12.60
N THR A 57 -27.79 6.80 11.93
CA THR A 57 -27.99 6.46 10.51
C THR A 57 -27.58 7.58 9.55
N SER A 58 -27.28 8.79 10.06
CA SER A 58 -26.89 9.90 9.20
C SER A 58 -25.52 9.63 8.55
N GLY A 59 -25.47 9.73 7.20
CA GLY A 59 -24.25 9.43 6.45
C GLY A 59 -23.71 8.02 6.67
N PHE A 60 -24.57 7.04 6.96
CA PHE A 60 -24.18 5.66 7.28
C PHE A 60 -23.22 5.06 6.26
N LEU A 61 -23.60 5.05 4.97
CA LEU A 61 -22.75 4.50 3.91
C LEU A 61 -21.43 5.24 3.78
N HIS A 62 -21.45 6.57 3.84
CA HIS A 62 -20.23 7.37 3.78
C HIS A 62 -19.27 7.06 4.93
N THR A 63 -19.78 7.04 6.16
CA THR A 63 -18.94 6.81 7.35
C THR A 63 -18.40 5.38 7.39
N VAL A 64 -19.24 4.37 7.15
CA VAL A 64 -18.83 2.96 7.19
C VAL A 64 -17.83 2.66 6.08
N SER A 65 -18.09 3.10 4.85
CA SER A 65 -17.17 2.88 3.73
C SER A 65 -15.85 3.62 3.92
N ALA A 66 -15.86 4.85 4.42
CA ALA A 66 -14.64 5.61 4.69
C ALA A 66 -13.76 4.94 5.78
N ILE A 67 -14.37 4.48 6.88
CA ILE A 67 -13.64 3.75 7.93
C ILE A 67 -13.13 2.41 7.39
N PHE A 68 -13.96 1.66 6.67
CA PHE A 68 -13.58 0.37 6.09
C PHE A 68 -12.44 0.51 5.07
N TRP A 69 -12.50 1.53 4.21
CA TRP A 69 -11.42 1.84 3.29
C TRP A 69 -10.09 2.10 4.02
N GLY A 70 -10.12 2.94 5.05
CA GLY A 70 -8.95 3.20 5.89
C GLY A 70 -8.42 1.95 6.59
N TRP A 71 -9.31 1.06 7.04
CA TRP A 71 -8.95 -0.23 7.60
C TRP A 71 -8.22 -1.11 6.57
N ILE A 72 -8.82 -1.28 5.40
CA ILE A 72 -8.21 -2.09 4.34
C ILE A 72 -6.83 -1.54 3.93
N MET A 73 -6.72 -0.24 3.75
CA MET A 73 -5.43 0.37 3.36
C MET A 73 -4.36 0.26 4.45
N THR A 74 -4.69 0.70 5.68
CA THR A 74 -3.68 0.90 6.73
C THR A 74 -3.41 -0.34 7.59
N VAL A 75 -4.30 -1.32 7.60
CA VAL A 75 -4.11 -2.57 8.35
C VAL A 75 -3.93 -3.73 7.38
N PHE A 76 -4.92 -4.02 6.55
CA PHE A 76 -4.87 -5.21 5.68
C PHE A 76 -3.77 -5.10 4.62
N ALA A 77 -3.77 -4.07 3.79
CA ALA A 77 -2.82 -3.95 2.69
C ALA A 77 -1.37 -3.84 3.17
N LEU A 78 -1.09 -2.95 4.12
CA LEU A 78 0.28 -2.76 4.63
C LEU A 78 0.83 -3.97 5.37
N SER A 79 -0.01 -4.76 6.03
CA SER A 79 0.48 -5.96 6.74
C SER A 79 0.99 -7.06 5.81
N HIS A 80 0.71 -7.01 4.50
CA HIS A 80 1.36 -7.91 3.55
C HIS A 80 2.88 -7.72 3.47
N ALA A 81 3.38 -6.52 3.77
CA ALA A 81 4.82 -6.32 3.94
C ALA A 81 5.38 -7.10 5.15
N ALA A 82 4.61 -7.20 6.26
CA ALA A 82 4.99 -8.02 7.40
C ALA A 82 4.85 -9.52 7.11
N TRP A 83 3.85 -9.92 6.30
CA TRP A 83 3.71 -11.31 5.85
C TRP A 83 4.88 -11.80 4.98
N LEU A 84 5.58 -10.92 4.27
CA LEU A 84 6.81 -11.28 3.56
C LEU A 84 7.87 -11.84 4.51
N LEU A 85 7.92 -11.36 5.76
CA LEU A 85 8.87 -11.86 6.78
C LEU A 85 8.58 -13.32 7.19
N MET A 86 7.33 -13.78 7.04
CA MET A 86 6.86 -15.11 7.43
C MET A 86 6.96 -16.14 6.31
N LEU A 87 7.30 -15.73 5.09
CA LEU A 87 7.47 -16.67 3.98
C LEU A 87 8.68 -17.58 4.24
N PRO A 88 8.51 -18.91 3.97
CA PRO A 88 9.60 -19.85 4.12
C PRO A 88 10.70 -19.54 3.10
N THR A 89 11.84 -19.05 3.57
CA THR A 89 12.97 -18.73 2.70
C THR A 89 14.14 -19.68 3.00
N ILE A 90 14.96 -19.95 1.99
CA ILE A 90 16.12 -20.83 2.10
C ILE A 90 17.14 -20.32 3.11
N ASN A 91 17.17 -19.01 3.35
CA ASN A 91 18.08 -18.35 4.29
C ASN A 91 17.30 -17.69 5.43
N ILE A 92 17.88 -17.69 6.64
CA ILE A 92 17.30 -17.07 7.86
C ILE A 92 16.94 -15.59 7.66
N GLN A 93 17.62 -14.89 6.75
CA GLN A 93 17.37 -13.47 6.43
C GLN A 93 16.42 -13.24 5.25
N GLY A 94 15.91 -14.30 4.61
CA GLY A 94 15.22 -14.21 3.33
C GLY A 94 13.98 -13.31 3.34
N GLY A 95 13.14 -13.41 4.38
CA GLY A 95 11.94 -12.56 4.49
C GLY A 95 12.29 -11.07 4.62
N ALA A 96 13.31 -10.72 5.37
CA ALA A 96 13.78 -9.35 5.50
C ALA A 96 14.35 -8.80 4.17
N LEU A 97 15.03 -9.64 3.39
CA LEU A 97 15.52 -9.27 2.07
C LEU A 97 14.39 -9.03 1.06
N LEU A 98 13.29 -9.80 1.16
CA LEU A 98 12.08 -9.55 0.35
C LEU A 98 11.44 -8.19 0.69
N VAL A 99 11.37 -7.84 1.97
CA VAL A 99 10.88 -6.52 2.39
C VAL A 99 11.81 -5.41 1.90
N LEU A 100 13.13 -5.60 2.02
CA LEU A 100 14.11 -4.63 1.51
C LEU A 100 13.98 -4.44 -0.01
N PHE A 101 13.81 -5.54 -0.76
CA PHE A 101 13.58 -5.51 -2.20
C PHE A 101 12.31 -4.72 -2.55
N LEU A 102 11.19 -5.01 -1.87
CA LEU A 102 9.93 -4.30 -2.07
C LEU A 102 10.10 -2.79 -1.83
N LEU A 103 10.68 -2.40 -0.69
CA LEU A 103 10.88 -1.00 -0.36
C LEU A 103 11.80 -0.29 -1.36
N ALA A 104 12.96 -0.90 -1.66
CA ALA A 104 13.92 -0.33 -2.59
C ALA A 104 13.31 -0.10 -3.98
N LEU A 105 12.53 -1.06 -4.50
CA LEU A 105 11.89 -0.90 -5.80
C LEU A 105 10.73 0.10 -5.78
N THR A 106 9.91 0.13 -4.71
CA THR A 106 8.80 1.09 -4.60
C THR A 106 9.33 2.51 -4.56
N GLU A 107 10.32 2.81 -3.72
CA GLU A 107 10.94 4.13 -3.63
C GLU A 107 11.68 4.52 -4.93
N SER A 108 12.41 3.57 -5.54
CA SER A 108 13.08 3.80 -6.83
C SER A 108 12.09 4.12 -7.94
N ASN A 109 10.93 3.45 -7.95
CA ASN A 109 9.86 3.71 -8.90
C ASN A 109 9.32 5.14 -8.79
N ASP A 110 9.06 5.61 -7.57
CA ASP A 110 8.51 6.95 -7.35
C ASP A 110 9.50 8.03 -7.75
N ILE A 111 10.79 7.84 -7.43
CA ILE A 111 11.86 8.73 -7.88
C ILE A 111 11.97 8.72 -9.40
N ALA A 112 11.98 7.55 -10.02
CA ALA A 112 12.08 7.42 -11.48
C ALA A 112 10.89 8.03 -12.20
N GLN A 113 9.66 7.79 -11.74
CA GLN A 113 8.45 8.41 -12.28
C GLN A 113 8.51 9.94 -12.23
N TYR A 114 9.00 10.49 -11.11
CA TYR A 114 9.19 11.94 -10.98
C TYR A 114 10.24 12.47 -11.98
N LEU A 115 11.40 11.83 -12.07
CA LEU A 115 12.49 12.27 -12.96
C LEU A 115 12.08 12.20 -14.44
N TRP A 116 11.52 11.08 -14.88
CA TRP A 116 11.03 10.92 -16.25
C TRP A 116 9.86 11.86 -16.55
N GLY A 117 8.94 12.02 -15.60
CA GLY A 117 7.83 12.94 -15.73
C GLY A 117 8.26 14.41 -15.88
N LYS A 118 9.31 14.81 -15.15
CA LYS A 118 9.88 16.16 -15.23
C LYS A 118 10.70 16.39 -16.50
N SER A 119 11.47 15.38 -16.94
CA SER A 119 12.39 15.51 -18.08
C SER A 119 11.68 15.39 -19.44
N CYS A 120 10.77 14.41 -19.56
CA CYS A 120 10.16 14.01 -20.83
C CYS A 120 8.63 14.09 -20.83
N GLY A 121 8.00 14.40 -19.68
CA GLY A 121 6.55 14.36 -19.51
C GLY A 121 5.80 15.35 -20.39
N ARG A 122 4.91 14.84 -21.22
CA ARG A 122 4.04 15.63 -22.11
C ARG A 122 2.56 15.35 -21.89
N ARG A 123 2.18 14.07 -21.74
CA ARG A 123 0.78 13.63 -21.63
C ARG A 123 0.42 13.40 -20.17
N LYS A 124 -0.53 14.18 -19.65
CA LYS A 124 -1.03 13.99 -18.28
C LYS A 124 -1.92 12.76 -18.21
N VAL A 125 -1.73 11.90 -17.18
CA VAL A 125 -2.55 10.71 -16.98
C VAL A 125 -3.82 11.08 -16.20
N VAL A 126 -3.68 11.78 -15.08
CA VAL A 126 -4.77 12.11 -14.16
C VAL A 126 -4.75 13.59 -13.77
N PRO A 127 -5.02 14.51 -14.72
CA PRO A 127 -4.78 15.95 -14.52
C PRO A 127 -5.61 16.57 -13.37
N LYS A 128 -6.81 16.04 -13.10
CA LYS A 128 -7.69 16.53 -12.03
C LYS A 128 -7.22 16.09 -10.64
N VAL A 129 -6.55 14.95 -10.52
CA VAL A 129 -6.11 14.36 -9.27
C VAL A 129 -4.66 14.74 -8.95
N SER A 130 -3.76 14.47 -9.89
CA SER A 130 -2.34 14.76 -9.78
C SER A 130 -1.79 15.33 -11.10
N PRO A 131 -1.74 16.65 -11.27
CA PRO A 131 -1.33 17.29 -12.51
C PRO A 131 0.17 17.09 -12.84
N GLY A 132 0.97 16.60 -11.88
CA GLY A 132 2.36 16.24 -12.07
C GLY A 132 2.58 14.88 -12.76
N LYS A 133 1.61 13.98 -12.70
CA LYS A 133 1.74 12.62 -13.24
C LYS A 133 1.54 12.57 -14.75
N THR A 134 2.54 12.03 -15.44
CA THR A 134 2.56 11.93 -16.92
C THR A 134 2.71 10.48 -17.36
N LEU A 135 2.26 10.19 -18.58
CA LEU A 135 2.38 8.86 -19.17
C LEU A 135 3.85 8.47 -19.38
N GLU A 136 4.66 9.43 -19.82
CA GLU A 136 6.09 9.22 -20.00
C GLU A 136 6.80 8.97 -18.66
N GLY A 137 6.34 9.64 -17.59
CA GLY A 137 6.79 9.38 -16.23
C GLY A 137 6.44 7.96 -15.76
N LEU A 138 5.19 7.54 -15.98
CA LEU A 138 4.75 6.17 -15.67
C LEU A 138 5.58 5.13 -16.42
N MET A 139 5.69 5.25 -17.75
CA MET A 139 6.43 4.28 -18.57
C MET A 139 7.92 4.25 -18.20
N GLY A 140 8.55 5.41 -18.07
CA GLY A 140 9.95 5.52 -17.65
C GLY A 140 10.19 4.96 -16.26
N GLY A 141 9.30 5.24 -15.31
CA GLY A 141 9.35 4.67 -13.96
C GLY A 141 9.25 3.15 -13.97
N VAL A 142 8.24 2.59 -14.64
CA VAL A 142 8.06 1.13 -14.76
C VAL A 142 9.29 0.47 -15.40
N ILE A 143 9.80 0.99 -16.53
CA ILE A 143 10.99 0.44 -17.19
C ILE A 143 12.21 0.49 -16.25
N THR A 144 12.43 1.61 -15.58
CA THR A 144 13.54 1.76 -14.63
C THR A 144 13.40 0.76 -13.47
N THR A 145 12.19 0.55 -12.95
CA THR A 145 11.93 -0.41 -11.86
C THR A 145 12.14 -1.85 -12.34
N MET A 146 11.76 -2.19 -13.56
CA MET A 146 12.03 -3.51 -14.16
C MET A 146 13.55 -3.76 -14.28
N ILE A 147 14.32 -2.77 -14.74
CA ILE A 147 15.78 -2.88 -14.83
C ILE A 147 16.40 -2.99 -13.42
N ALA A 148 15.97 -2.17 -12.48
CA ALA A 148 16.42 -2.25 -11.09
C ALA A 148 16.12 -3.63 -10.48
N SER A 149 14.92 -4.17 -10.74
CA SER A 149 14.54 -5.51 -10.31
C SER A 149 15.44 -6.61 -10.87
N LEU A 150 15.86 -6.51 -12.13
CA LEU A 150 16.81 -7.46 -12.72
C LEU A 150 18.19 -7.41 -12.07
N ILE A 151 18.62 -6.24 -11.62
CA ILE A 151 19.94 -6.05 -11.00
C ILE A 151 19.93 -6.55 -9.56
N ILE A 152 18.95 -6.12 -8.76
CA ILE A 152 18.94 -6.43 -7.31
C ILE A 152 18.15 -7.70 -6.97
N GLY A 153 17.30 -8.19 -7.87
CA GLY A 153 16.48 -9.39 -7.65
C GLY A 153 17.31 -10.63 -7.31
N PRO A 154 18.35 -10.99 -8.07
CA PRO A 154 19.19 -12.15 -7.77
C PRO A 154 19.93 -12.07 -6.43
N LEU A 155 20.10 -10.86 -5.89
CA LEU A 155 20.80 -10.62 -4.62
C LEU A 155 19.86 -10.74 -3.41
N LEU A 156 18.60 -10.32 -3.56
CA LEU A 156 17.67 -10.14 -2.45
C LEU A 156 16.49 -11.14 -2.47
N THR A 157 16.28 -11.84 -3.58
CA THR A 157 15.10 -12.68 -3.78
C THR A 157 15.44 -14.02 -4.44
N PRO A 158 14.59 -15.05 -4.30
CA PRO A 158 14.76 -16.31 -5.02
C PRO A 158 14.23 -16.26 -6.48
N LEU A 159 13.92 -15.07 -6.99
CA LEU A 159 13.32 -14.88 -8.31
C LEU A 159 14.31 -15.18 -9.44
N ASN A 160 13.85 -15.90 -10.45
CA ASN A 160 14.58 -16.00 -11.72
C ASN A 160 14.44 -14.71 -12.53
N THR A 161 15.18 -14.60 -13.63
CA THR A 161 15.23 -13.39 -14.46
C THR A 161 13.85 -12.91 -14.95
N LEU A 162 12.99 -13.86 -15.39
CA LEU A 162 11.63 -13.51 -15.85
C LEU A 162 10.75 -13.07 -14.69
N GLN A 163 10.81 -13.77 -13.57
CA GLN A 163 10.07 -13.41 -12.35
C GLN A 163 10.52 -12.05 -11.80
N ALA A 164 11.82 -11.75 -11.80
CA ALA A 164 12.34 -10.45 -11.40
C ALA A 164 11.80 -9.34 -12.32
N LEU A 165 11.78 -9.55 -13.64
CA LEU A 165 11.20 -8.61 -14.59
C LEU A 165 9.71 -8.35 -14.31
N LEU A 166 8.94 -9.40 -14.08
CA LEU A 166 7.50 -9.31 -13.76
C LEU A 166 7.27 -8.63 -12.41
N ALA A 167 8.10 -8.91 -11.40
CA ALA A 167 8.03 -8.24 -10.11
C ALA A 167 8.24 -6.72 -10.25
N GLY A 168 9.26 -6.31 -11.02
CA GLY A 168 9.50 -4.90 -11.32
C GLY A 168 8.34 -4.22 -12.05
N LEU A 169 7.73 -4.91 -13.02
CA LEU A 169 6.53 -4.44 -13.72
C LEU A 169 5.35 -4.24 -12.77
N LEU A 170 5.05 -5.25 -11.96
CA LEU A 170 3.94 -5.23 -11.01
C LEU A 170 4.12 -4.14 -9.94
N ILE A 171 5.31 -4.01 -9.37
CA ILE A 171 5.64 -2.96 -8.40
C ILE A 171 5.52 -1.58 -9.05
N GLY A 172 6.05 -1.42 -10.26
CA GLY A 172 6.00 -0.14 -10.97
C GLY A 172 4.58 0.35 -11.24
N ILE A 173 3.70 -0.54 -11.71
CA ILE A 173 2.30 -0.20 -12.00
C ILE A 173 1.51 0.00 -10.71
N SER A 174 1.62 -0.93 -9.75
CA SER A 174 0.86 -0.84 -8.49
C SER A 174 1.29 0.35 -7.64
N GLY A 175 2.58 0.72 -7.63
CA GLY A 175 3.06 1.93 -6.95
C GLY A 175 2.42 3.20 -7.52
N PHE A 176 2.40 3.33 -8.84
CA PHE A 176 1.68 4.43 -9.50
C PHE A 176 0.20 4.49 -9.11
N CYS A 177 -0.48 3.34 -9.09
CA CYS A 177 -1.89 3.27 -8.70
C CYS A 177 -2.09 3.71 -7.24
N GLY A 178 -1.21 3.29 -6.33
CA GLY A 178 -1.27 3.67 -4.90
C GLY A 178 -1.18 5.18 -4.70
N ASP A 179 -0.15 5.81 -5.28
CA ASP A 179 0.03 7.27 -5.21
C ASP A 179 -1.16 8.03 -5.82
N VAL A 180 -1.67 7.58 -6.99
CA VAL A 180 -2.82 8.23 -7.62
C VAL A 180 -4.08 8.09 -6.76
N VAL A 181 -4.35 6.91 -6.17
CA VAL A 181 -5.51 6.70 -5.31
C VAL A 181 -5.41 7.54 -4.04
N MET A 182 -4.25 7.58 -3.39
CA MET A 182 -4.05 8.45 -2.22
C MET A 182 -4.17 9.93 -2.59
N SER A 183 -3.67 10.32 -3.74
CA SER A 183 -3.87 11.68 -4.26
C SER A 183 -5.35 11.99 -4.49
N ALA A 184 -6.14 11.04 -5.01
CA ALA A 184 -7.58 11.20 -5.19
C ALA A 184 -8.31 11.43 -3.85
N ILE A 185 -8.00 10.62 -2.83
CA ILE A 185 -8.56 10.80 -1.48
C ILE A 185 -8.24 12.19 -0.93
N LYS A 186 -6.99 12.65 -1.06
CA LYS A 186 -6.58 13.99 -0.61
C LYS A 186 -7.36 15.10 -1.32
N ARG A 187 -7.62 14.95 -2.63
CA ARG A 187 -8.41 15.94 -3.40
C ARG A 187 -9.88 15.93 -3.03
N ASP A 188 -10.46 14.76 -2.77
CA ASP A 188 -11.86 14.62 -2.34
C ASP A 188 -12.13 15.38 -1.04
N VAL A 189 -11.20 15.32 -0.09
CA VAL A 189 -11.28 16.06 1.18
C VAL A 189 -10.70 17.49 1.11
N GLY A 190 -10.31 17.96 -0.08
CA GLY A 190 -9.87 19.34 -0.30
C GLY A 190 -8.46 19.70 0.20
N VAL A 191 -7.60 18.70 0.46
CA VAL A 191 -6.24 18.92 0.94
C VAL A 191 -5.18 18.43 -0.05
N LYS A 192 -3.92 18.77 0.20
CA LYS A 192 -2.77 18.33 -0.59
C LYS A 192 -1.95 17.26 0.15
N ASP A 193 -1.73 17.44 1.43
CA ASP A 193 -0.90 16.57 2.26
C ASP A 193 -1.78 15.85 3.29
N SER A 194 -1.46 14.59 3.62
CA SER A 194 -2.27 13.78 4.53
C SER A 194 -2.19 14.22 6.01
N GLY A 195 -1.13 14.92 6.38
CA GLY A 195 -0.92 15.37 7.75
C GLY A 195 0.39 16.14 7.95
N LYS A 196 0.73 16.38 9.22
CA LYS A 196 1.97 17.06 9.64
C LYS A 196 2.77 16.21 10.63
N LEU A 197 2.63 14.87 10.56
CA LEU A 197 3.24 13.97 11.53
C LEU A 197 4.77 13.99 11.45
N LEU A 198 5.32 14.20 10.24
CA LEU A 198 6.76 14.28 10.00
C LEU A 198 7.16 15.74 9.77
N PRO A 199 7.87 16.40 10.72
CA PRO A 199 8.30 17.78 10.56
C PRO A 199 9.09 17.99 9.27
N GLY A 200 8.64 18.93 8.42
CA GLY A 200 9.26 19.23 7.13
C GLY A 200 8.99 18.22 5.99
N HIS A 201 8.29 17.10 6.26
CA HIS A 201 8.08 16.02 5.29
C HIS A 201 6.61 15.62 5.07
N GLY A 202 5.65 16.32 5.67
CA GLY A 202 4.22 16.02 5.51
C GLY A 202 3.71 14.89 6.39
N GLY A 203 2.77 14.12 5.90
CA GLY A 203 2.19 12.99 6.62
C GLY A 203 2.96 11.67 6.42
N LEU A 204 2.75 10.73 7.32
CA LEU A 204 3.27 9.37 7.16
C LEU A 204 2.59 8.66 5.98
N LEU A 205 1.29 8.88 5.79
CA LEU A 205 0.55 8.31 4.66
C LEU A 205 1.08 8.78 3.31
N ASP A 206 1.62 10.00 3.23
CA ASP A 206 2.25 10.52 2.01
C ASP A 206 3.58 9.83 1.67
N ARG A 207 4.13 9.03 2.59
CA ARG A 207 5.39 8.29 2.40
C ARG A 207 5.19 6.82 2.09
N ILE A 208 4.03 6.29 2.39
CA ILE A 208 3.71 4.88 2.22
C ILE A 208 2.57 4.66 1.22
N ASP A 209 2.11 5.72 0.54
CA ASP A 209 0.98 5.68 -0.39
C ASP A 209 1.18 4.65 -1.52
N SER A 210 2.35 4.61 -2.14
CA SER A 210 2.72 3.60 -3.13
C SER A 210 2.81 2.20 -2.50
N LEU A 211 3.35 2.11 -1.25
CA LEU A 211 3.53 0.84 -0.56
C LEU A 211 2.21 0.14 -0.23
N ILE A 212 1.14 0.88 0.00
CA ILE A 212 -0.21 0.33 0.25
C ILE A 212 -0.64 -0.61 -0.87
N PHE A 213 -0.28 -0.33 -2.11
CA PHE A 213 -0.64 -1.15 -3.27
C PHE A 213 0.47 -2.15 -3.64
N THR A 214 1.74 -1.75 -3.52
CA THR A 214 2.84 -2.64 -3.90
C THR A 214 3.00 -3.82 -2.94
N ALA A 215 2.75 -3.62 -1.63
CA ALA A 215 2.92 -4.68 -0.64
C ALA A 215 2.02 -5.91 -0.88
N PRO A 216 0.69 -5.80 -1.04
CA PRO A 216 -0.14 -6.97 -1.31
C PRO A 216 0.18 -7.58 -2.69
N VAL A 217 0.37 -6.76 -3.73
CA VAL A 217 0.66 -7.26 -5.08
C VAL A 217 1.95 -8.08 -5.10
N PHE A 218 3.02 -7.56 -4.50
CA PHE A 218 4.30 -8.27 -4.44
C PHE A 218 4.25 -9.50 -3.54
N PHE A 219 3.56 -9.43 -2.39
CA PHE A 219 3.39 -10.57 -1.50
C PHE A 219 2.72 -11.75 -2.22
N TYR A 220 1.60 -11.52 -2.90
CA TYR A 220 0.92 -12.58 -3.63
C TYR A 220 1.75 -13.08 -4.81
N PHE A 221 2.43 -12.18 -5.51
CA PHE A 221 3.33 -12.59 -6.59
C PHE A 221 4.42 -13.55 -6.08
N ILE A 222 5.12 -13.19 -5.01
CA ILE A 222 6.15 -14.05 -4.41
C ILE A 222 5.54 -15.37 -3.91
N ARG A 223 4.42 -15.31 -3.21
CA ARG A 223 3.76 -16.49 -2.64
C ARG A 223 3.36 -17.51 -3.70
N TYR A 224 2.83 -17.07 -4.84
CA TYR A 224 2.37 -17.98 -5.88
C TYR A 224 3.43 -18.35 -6.92
N CYS A 225 4.49 -17.57 -7.06
CA CYS A 225 5.56 -17.88 -8.03
C CYS A 225 6.74 -18.64 -7.43
N CYS A 226 6.95 -18.56 -6.10
CA CYS A 226 8.13 -19.11 -5.45
C CYS A 226 7.82 -20.12 -4.34
N TYR A 227 6.56 -20.17 -3.85
CA TYR A 227 6.09 -21.01 -2.75
C TYR A 227 4.75 -21.66 -3.07
#